data_65c21c4132dc3f3ab91927defe18e061
#
_entry.id   65c21c4132dc3f3ab91927defe18e061
#
_cell.length_a   1.000
_cell.length_b   1.000
_cell.length_c   1.000
_cell.angle_alpha   90.00
_cell.angle_beta   90.00
_cell.angle_gamma   90.00
#
_symmetry.space_group_name_H-M   'P 1'
#
loop_
_entity.id
_entity.type
_entity.pdbx_description
1 polymer ?
#
loop_
_entity_poly.entity_id
_entity_poly.type
_entity_poly.pdbx_seq_one_letter_code
_entity_poly.pdbx_strand_id
1 'polypeptide(L)'
;MKPLVSVIVPIYNAAAFIVETLDSILASSYRPIEVVMVDDGSSDDSLGIASTYCKDHEECYVYKQENAGVSAARNHAIRKARGVYILPVDADDKIGSTYIEHAVQILENDPNIRVVGCHARMFDGIDKEWKLPTFSHALLARKNMIPVSSMFRKKDWEACGGFCEEDIYREDWDFWLSMMELGGTFYKLEEVGFYYRIRKNSRRSTAKGHKKQIVDAINRRHPDYLQRYLGGPLHYHRSWSKLINLFRSEHVVGDYGHWEEGDVLYAKRNILRSYQDCISKQFATPSFFKGLYYGMVGKSKAKRSYLYACKLQGLTPHPIAYKEVRYMGILRESWYVCKQSTCPYTFNDLIGNEDFPNRASILHAIGLFTARLHQQGIEHQDYSGGNILFNADGSQIEIVDLNRIRFHHTLSMQKGLTNFERLNIDQQALSVMVAAYAQAMGYDIDNSIRYVCTHRWKKHVRQGITNL
;
A
#
# COMPACT_ATOMS: atom_id res chain seq x y z
N MET A 1 -17.29 12.05 -32.07
CA MET A 1 -16.09 11.60 -32.84
C MET A 1 -15.23 10.77 -31.94
N LYS A 2 -14.65 9.68 -32.42
CA LYS A 2 -13.67 8.91 -31.62
C LYS A 2 -12.43 9.78 -31.35
N PRO A 3 -11.85 9.79 -30.12
CA PRO A 3 -10.67 10.58 -29.80
C PRO A 3 -9.41 10.10 -30.55
N LEU A 4 -8.54 11.03 -30.93
CA LEU A 4 -7.25 10.69 -31.54
C LEU A 4 -6.32 10.07 -30.50
N VAL A 5 -5.69 8.97 -30.85
CA VAL A 5 -4.63 8.32 -30.05
C VAL A 5 -3.28 8.56 -30.73
N SER A 6 -2.32 9.08 -29.98
CA SER A 6 -0.92 9.19 -30.45
C SER A 6 -0.11 8.04 -29.88
N VAL A 7 0.37 7.17 -30.76
CA VAL A 7 1.37 6.17 -30.39
C VAL A 7 2.74 6.80 -30.52
N ILE A 8 3.50 6.88 -29.42
CA ILE A 8 4.83 7.48 -29.41
C ILE A 8 5.91 6.40 -29.42
N VAL A 9 6.91 6.55 -30.31
CA VAL A 9 7.96 5.55 -30.50
C VAL A 9 9.33 6.23 -30.37
N PRO A 10 10.02 6.10 -29.22
CA PRO A 10 11.41 6.52 -29.09
C PRO A 10 12.33 5.55 -29.86
N ILE A 11 13.18 6.06 -30.73
CA ILE A 11 14.06 5.25 -31.55
C ILE A 11 15.53 5.49 -31.14
N TYR A 12 16.26 4.42 -30.88
CA TYR A 12 17.71 4.45 -30.72
C TYR A 12 18.31 3.09 -31.10
N ASN A 13 19.03 3.04 -32.23
CA ASN A 13 19.66 1.83 -32.78
C ASN A 13 18.68 0.66 -32.88
N ALA A 14 17.57 0.86 -33.59
CA ALA A 14 16.48 -0.08 -33.77
C ALA A 14 16.21 -0.46 -35.24
N ALA A 15 17.16 -0.25 -36.15
CA ALA A 15 17.00 -0.47 -37.60
C ALA A 15 16.47 -1.88 -37.94
N ALA A 16 16.85 -2.90 -37.17
CA ALA A 16 16.40 -4.29 -37.36
C ALA A 16 14.95 -4.56 -36.95
N PHE A 17 14.30 -3.67 -36.19
CA PHE A 17 13.03 -3.96 -35.52
C PHE A 17 11.92 -2.97 -35.84
N ILE A 18 12.28 -1.72 -36.15
CA ILE A 18 11.33 -0.60 -36.23
C ILE A 18 10.16 -0.85 -37.19
N VAL A 19 10.39 -1.49 -38.35
CA VAL A 19 9.33 -1.79 -39.33
C VAL A 19 8.30 -2.74 -38.69
N GLU A 20 8.72 -3.82 -38.08
CA GLU A 20 7.82 -4.78 -37.41
C GLU A 20 7.00 -4.10 -36.30
N THR A 21 7.60 -3.17 -35.55
CA THR A 21 6.91 -2.35 -34.54
C THR A 21 5.82 -1.50 -35.19
N LEU A 22 6.16 -0.76 -36.24
CA LEU A 22 5.23 0.13 -36.96
C LEU A 22 4.08 -0.64 -37.59
N ASP A 23 4.36 -1.77 -38.24
CA ASP A 23 3.35 -2.65 -38.81
C ASP A 23 2.35 -3.11 -37.75
N SER A 24 2.82 -3.48 -36.56
CA SER A 24 1.95 -3.89 -35.48
C SER A 24 1.05 -2.76 -34.96
N ILE A 25 1.55 -1.52 -34.93
CA ILE A 25 0.79 -0.34 -34.53
C ILE A 25 -0.28 -0.01 -35.60
N LEU A 26 0.08 -0.01 -36.90
CA LEU A 26 -0.84 0.29 -37.98
C LEU A 26 -1.87 -0.82 -38.22
N ALA A 27 -1.61 -2.04 -37.76
CA ALA A 27 -2.58 -3.14 -37.73
C ALA A 27 -3.68 -2.98 -36.66
N SER A 28 -3.66 -1.91 -35.84
CA SER A 28 -4.72 -1.63 -34.89
C SER A 28 -6.09 -1.49 -35.51
N SER A 29 -7.12 -2.06 -34.89
CA SER A 29 -8.53 -1.90 -35.27
C SER A 29 -9.09 -0.50 -34.99
N TYR A 30 -8.43 0.26 -34.11
CA TYR A 30 -8.87 1.58 -33.70
C TYR A 30 -8.41 2.66 -34.68
N ARG A 31 -9.32 3.59 -35.02
CA ARG A 31 -9.02 4.83 -35.72
C ARG A 31 -9.84 5.97 -35.10
N PRO A 32 -9.33 7.24 -35.05
CA PRO A 32 -8.07 7.69 -35.64
C PRO A 32 -6.84 7.45 -34.74
N ILE A 33 -5.69 7.14 -35.33
CA ILE A 33 -4.39 7.09 -34.69
C ILE A 33 -3.36 7.94 -35.42
N GLU A 34 -2.33 8.41 -34.73
CA GLU A 34 -1.09 8.90 -35.31
C GLU A 34 0.09 8.21 -34.63
N VAL A 35 1.19 8.07 -35.38
CA VAL A 35 2.47 7.52 -34.86
C VAL A 35 3.50 8.64 -34.84
N VAL A 36 4.00 8.99 -33.69
CA VAL A 36 4.99 10.04 -33.52
C VAL A 36 6.30 9.44 -33.04
N MET A 37 7.26 9.38 -33.95
CA MET A 37 8.59 8.82 -33.71
C MET A 37 9.61 9.92 -33.40
N VAL A 38 10.55 9.63 -32.50
CA VAL A 38 11.70 10.49 -32.24
C VAL A 38 12.97 9.64 -32.23
N ASP A 39 13.84 9.90 -33.23
CA ASP A 39 15.18 9.33 -33.26
C ASP A 39 16.10 10.08 -32.31
N ASP A 40 16.60 9.38 -31.29
CA ASP A 40 17.46 9.90 -30.22
C ASP A 40 18.96 9.77 -30.58
N GLY A 41 19.30 10.18 -31.80
CA GLY A 41 20.68 10.19 -32.28
C GLY A 41 21.22 8.79 -32.59
N SER A 42 20.45 7.96 -33.30
CA SER A 42 20.89 6.63 -33.73
C SER A 42 22.17 6.69 -34.57
N SER A 43 23.01 5.68 -34.40
CA SER A 43 24.25 5.47 -35.19
C SER A 43 24.05 4.45 -36.33
N ASP A 44 22.90 3.73 -36.34
CA ASP A 44 22.49 2.84 -37.42
C ASP A 44 21.47 3.54 -38.37
N ASP A 45 20.91 2.81 -39.33
CA ASP A 45 19.98 3.37 -40.31
C ASP A 45 18.53 3.50 -39.80
N SER A 46 18.33 3.52 -38.49
CA SER A 46 16.97 3.62 -37.91
C SER A 46 16.19 4.82 -38.40
N LEU A 47 16.83 6.01 -38.46
CA LEU A 47 16.20 7.24 -38.94
C LEU A 47 15.83 7.16 -40.44
N GLY A 48 16.73 6.60 -41.28
CA GLY A 48 16.49 6.41 -42.70
C GLY A 48 15.30 5.50 -43.00
N ILE A 49 15.24 4.37 -42.26
CA ILE A 49 14.13 3.42 -42.39
C ILE A 49 12.81 4.04 -41.94
N ALA A 50 12.78 4.70 -40.74
CA ALA A 50 11.58 5.38 -40.24
C ALA A 50 11.10 6.49 -41.16
N SER A 51 12.04 7.28 -41.74
CA SER A 51 11.72 8.35 -42.68
C SER A 51 11.14 7.80 -43.98
N THR A 52 11.63 6.67 -44.46
CA THR A 52 11.08 5.98 -45.64
C THR A 52 9.68 5.45 -45.37
N TYR A 53 9.47 4.82 -44.23
CA TYR A 53 8.17 4.31 -43.79
C TYR A 53 7.10 5.41 -43.75
N CYS A 54 7.45 6.60 -43.22
CA CYS A 54 6.52 7.74 -43.19
C CYS A 54 6.07 8.25 -44.58
N LYS A 55 6.81 7.97 -45.66
CA LYS A 55 6.40 8.41 -47.01
C LYS A 55 5.17 7.67 -47.51
N ASP A 56 5.02 6.42 -47.06
CA ASP A 56 3.92 5.54 -47.48
C ASP A 56 2.75 5.55 -46.45
N HIS A 57 2.90 6.26 -45.32
CA HIS A 57 1.93 6.29 -44.23
C HIS A 57 1.72 7.71 -43.69
N GLU A 58 0.65 8.38 -44.11
CA GLU A 58 0.34 9.79 -43.77
C GLU A 58 0.15 10.03 -42.23
N GLU A 59 -0.24 9.02 -41.50
CA GLU A 59 -0.39 9.06 -40.04
C GLU A 59 0.93 8.98 -39.25
N CYS A 60 2.07 8.73 -39.93
CA CYS A 60 3.37 8.57 -39.32
C CYS A 60 4.23 9.84 -39.45
N TYR A 61 4.83 10.25 -38.33
CA TYR A 61 5.70 11.42 -38.22
C TYR A 61 7.00 11.03 -37.55
N VAL A 62 8.14 11.43 -38.10
CA VAL A 62 9.46 11.20 -37.53
C VAL A 62 10.19 12.51 -37.30
N TYR A 63 10.75 12.65 -36.09
CA TYR A 63 11.60 13.77 -35.66
C TYR A 63 12.97 13.23 -35.24
N LYS A 64 13.96 14.11 -35.23
CA LYS A 64 15.33 13.79 -34.77
C LYS A 64 15.73 14.70 -33.63
N GLN A 65 16.51 14.18 -32.69
CA GLN A 65 17.22 14.95 -31.67
C GLN A 65 18.64 14.44 -31.46
N GLU A 66 19.48 15.22 -30.78
CA GLU A 66 20.74 14.71 -30.25
C GLU A 66 20.43 13.73 -29.11
N ASN A 67 21.29 12.72 -28.92
CA ASN A 67 21.05 11.70 -27.90
C ASN A 67 20.94 12.33 -26.51
N ALA A 68 19.76 12.27 -25.94
CA ALA A 68 19.40 12.78 -24.61
C ALA A 68 18.69 11.74 -23.75
N GLY A 69 18.59 10.49 -24.23
CA GLY A 69 17.99 9.37 -23.53
C GLY A 69 16.51 9.18 -23.79
N VAL A 70 16.02 7.98 -23.47
CA VAL A 70 14.66 7.53 -23.79
C VAL A 70 13.56 8.39 -23.20
N SER A 71 13.75 8.95 -22.00
CA SER A 71 12.79 9.88 -21.37
C SER A 71 12.65 11.16 -22.17
N ALA A 72 13.75 11.76 -22.60
CA ALA A 72 13.73 12.96 -23.42
C ALA A 72 13.08 12.71 -24.79
N ALA A 73 13.38 11.56 -25.41
CA ALA A 73 12.76 11.17 -26.68
C ALA A 73 11.23 10.95 -26.53
N ARG A 74 10.78 10.28 -25.45
CA ARG A 74 9.33 10.13 -25.16
C ARG A 74 8.67 11.48 -24.91
N ASN A 75 9.25 12.33 -24.07
CA ASN A 75 8.73 13.68 -23.83
C ASN A 75 8.67 14.52 -25.10
N HIS A 76 9.70 14.44 -25.96
CA HIS A 76 9.71 15.13 -27.25
C HIS A 76 8.56 14.65 -28.14
N ALA A 77 8.39 13.34 -28.28
CA ALA A 77 7.28 12.76 -29.06
C ALA A 77 5.91 13.19 -28.51
N ILE A 78 5.71 13.17 -27.18
CA ILE A 78 4.44 13.58 -26.57
C ILE A 78 4.15 15.07 -26.79
N ARG A 79 5.17 15.94 -26.73
CA ARG A 79 5.02 17.37 -27.07
C ARG A 79 4.53 17.56 -28.52
N LYS A 80 4.97 16.73 -29.46
CA LYS A 80 4.56 16.76 -30.89
C LYS A 80 3.20 16.09 -31.12
N ALA A 81 2.79 15.17 -30.26
CA ALA A 81 1.55 14.43 -30.35
C ALA A 81 0.32 15.35 -30.25
N ARG A 82 -0.72 15.06 -31.04
CA ARG A 82 -2.00 15.80 -31.09
C ARG A 82 -3.13 15.04 -30.40
N GLY A 83 -2.92 13.75 -30.12
CA GLY A 83 -3.93 12.88 -29.53
C GLY A 83 -4.27 13.22 -28.08
N VAL A 84 -5.50 12.93 -27.72
CA VAL A 84 -6.01 13.02 -26.35
C VAL A 84 -5.39 11.92 -25.48
N TYR A 85 -5.14 10.76 -26.08
CA TYR A 85 -4.52 9.59 -25.47
C TYR A 85 -3.13 9.36 -26.02
N ILE A 86 -2.22 8.95 -25.15
CA ILE A 86 -0.84 8.61 -25.47
C ILE A 86 -0.59 7.14 -25.15
N LEU A 87 0.03 6.43 -26.09
CA LEU A 87 0.51 5.06 -25.91
C LEU A 87 2.00 5.00 -26.26
N PRO A 88 2.92 4.90 -25.30
CA PRO A 88 4.33 4.64 -25.59
C PRO A 88 4.51 3.20 -26.09
N VAL A 89 5.33 3.01 -27.13
CA VAL A 89 5.75 1.69 -27.63
C VAL A 89 7.24 1.79 -27.95
N ASP A 90 8.06 0.93 -27.36
CA ASP A 90 9.48 0.91 -27.66
C ASP A 90 9.72 0.36 -29.06
N ALA A 91 10.74 0.86 -29.77
CA ALA A 91 11.01 0.63 -31.20
C ALA A 91 11.35 -0.84 -31.55
N ASP A 92 11.43 -1.72 -30.57
CA ASP A 92 11.66 -3.17 -30.74
C ASP A 92 10.52 -4.05 -30.21
N ASP A 93 9.44 -3.43 -29.72
CA ASP A 93 8.27 -4.14 -29.19
C ASP A 93 7.07 -4.11 -30.18
N LYS A 94 5.99 -4.84 -29.85
CA LYS A 94 4.75 -4.87 -30.66
C LYS A 94 3.50 -4.74 -29.80
N ILE A 95 2.41 -4.30 -30.40
CA ILE A 95 1.09 -4.28 -29.75
C ILE A 95 0.08 -5.17 -30.48
N GLY A 96 -0.93 -5.64 -29.74
CA GLY A 96 -2.08 -6.35 -30.29
C GLY A 96 -3.04 -5.40 -31.00
N SER A 97 -3.68 -5.88 -32.05
CA SER A 97 -4.56 -5.06 -32.90
C SER A 97 -5.76 -4.46 -32.16
N THR A 98 -6.28 -5.09 -31.12
CA THR A 98 -7.45 -4.64 -30.34
C THR A 98 -7.07 -3.78 -29.12
N TYR A 99 -5.80 -3.73 -28.76
CA TYR A 99 -5.36 -3.12 -27.50
C TYR A 99 -5.73 -1.64 -27.39
N ILE A 100 -5.50 -0.84 -28.43
CA ILE A 100 -5.84 0.59 -28.43
C ILE A 100 -7.36 0.80 -28.26
N GLU A 101 -8.17 0.01 -28.95
CA GLU A 101 -9.63 0.14 -28.89
C GLU A 101 -10.18 -0.14 -27.48
N HIS A 102 -9.74 -1.24 -26.87
CA HIS A 102 -10.17 -1.60 -25.52
C HIS A 102 -9.66 -0.61 -24.47
N ALA A 103 -8.42 -0.12 -24.60
CA ALA A 103 -7.86 0.87 -23.69
C ALA A 103 -8.60 2.21 -23.74
N VAL A 104 -8.95 2.68 -24.94
CA VAL A 104 -9.76 3.90 -25.12
C VAL A 104 -11.14 3.73 -24.47
N GLN A 105 -11.83 2.62 -24.70
CA GLN A 105 -13.13 2.37 -24.08
C GLN A 105 -13.09 2.48 -22.56
N ILE A 106 -12.08 1.91 -21.93
CA ILE A 106 -11.93 1.97 -20.47
C ILE A 106 -11.68 3.42 -20.01
N LEU A 107 -10.77 4.14 -20.66
CA LEU A 107 -10.45 5.53 -20.29
C LEU A 107 -11.61 6.51 -20.53
N GLU A 108 -12.46 6.28 -21.54
CA GLU A 108 -13.65 7.11 -21.78
C GLU A 108 -14.75 6.86 -20.74
N ASN A 109 -14.89 5.61 -20.27
CA ASN A 109 -15.97 5.22 -19.38
C ASN A 109 -15.71 5.57 -17.91
N ASP A 110 -14.45 5.67 -17.46
CA ASP A 110 -14.14 5.97 -16.07
C ASP A 110 -13.00 7.01 -15.96
N PRO A 111 -13.31 8.25 -15.55
CA PRO A 111 -12.30 9.30 -15.37
C PRO A 111 -11.35 9.03 -14.19
N ASN A 112 -11.69 8.11 -13.26
CA ASN A 112 -10.81 7.72 -12.16
C ASN A 112 -9.70 6.77 -12.61
N ILE A 113 -9.87 6.07 -13.74
CA ILE A 113 -8.81 5.28 -14.34
C ILE A 113 -7.87 6.22 -15.11
N ARG A 114 -6.61 6.31 -14.64
CA ARG A 114 -5.59 7.16 -15.26
C ARG A 114 -4.77 6.45 -16.31
N VAL A 115 -4.50 5.18 -16.06
CA VAL A 115 -3.62 4.36 -16.92
C VAL A 115 -4.30 3.02 -17.21
N VAL A 116 -4.26 2.60 -18.45
CA VAL A 116 -4.72 1.28 -18.90
C VAL A 116 -3.55 0.51 -19.49
N GLY A 117 -3.28 -0.67 -18.95
CA GLY A 117 -2.31 -1.62 -19.48
C GLY A 117 -2.94 -2.98 -19.74
N CYS A 118 -2.15 -3.93 -20.21
CA CYS A 118 -2.58 -5.29 -20.51
C CYS A 118 -1.52 -6.32 -20.11
N HIS A 119 -1.87 -7.60 -20.16
CA HIS A 119 -0.86 -8.65 -20.07
C HIS A 119 0.11 -8.58 -21.23
N ALA A 120 1.36 -8.96 -20.96
CA ALA A 120 2.40 -8.99 -21.98
C ALA A 120 2.77 -10.41 -22.35
N ARG A 121 3.32 -10.61 -23.54
CA ARG A 121 3.97 -11.85 -23.99
C ARG A 121 5.41 -11.54 -24.37
N MET A 122 6.34 -12.24 -23.77
CA MET A 122 7.75 -12.17 -24.14
C MET A 122 7.95 -12.97 -25.43
N PHE A 123 8.74 -12.45 -26.35
CA PHE A 123 9.04 -13.14 -27.61
C PHE A 123 10.50 -12.90 -28.01
N ASP A 124 10.94 -13.56 -29.08
CA ASP A 124 12.29 -13.48 -29.64
C ASP A 124 13.36 -13.90 -28.62
N GLY A 125 13.37 -15.21 -28.33
CA GLY A 125 14.32 -15.86 -27.39
C GLY A 125 13.66 -16.57 -26.22
N ILE A 126 12.51 -16.10 -25.75
CA ILE A 126 11.68 -16.76 -24.73
C ILE A 126 10.22 -16.53 -25.09
N ASP A 127 9.47 -17.55 -25.37
CA ASP A 127 8.02 -17.43 -25.52
C ASP A 127 7.34 -17.70 -24.18
N LYS A 128 6.95 -16.62 -23.50
CA LYS A 128 6.32 -16.71 -22.18
C LYS A 128 5.36 -15.58 -21.94
N GLU A 129 4.17 -15.91 -21.48
CA GLU A 129 3.22 -14.91 -21.00
C GLU A 129 3.73 -14.24 -19.71
N TRP A 130 3.67 -12.92 -19.68
CA TRP A 130 3.98 -12.12 -18.51
C TRP A 130 2.67 -11.55 -17.95
N LYS A 131 2.08 -12.29 -17.01
CA LYS A 131 0.87 -11.87 -16.31
C LYS A 131 1.20 -10.76 -15.32
N LEU A 132 0.52 -9.64 -15.47
CA LEU A 132 0.62 -8.56 -14.50
C LEU A 132 -0.13 -8.95 -13.22
N PRO A 133 0.39 -8.61 -12.04
CA PRO A 133 -0.32 -8.77 -10.79
C PRO A 133 -1.55 -7.84 -10.72
N THR A 134 -2.45 -8.10 -9.80
CA THR A 134 -3.51 -7.15 -9.44
C THR A 134 -2.88 -5.86 -8.97
N PHE A 135 -3.41 -4.73 -9.44
CA PHE A 135 -2.91 -3.41 -9.07
C PHE A 135 -3.18 -3.09 -7.61
N SER A 136 -2.19 -2.52 -6.95
CA SER A 136 -2.36 -1.72 -5.75
C SER A 136 -1.28 -0.65 -5.68
N HIS A 137 -1.62 0.51 -5.13
CA HIS A 137 -0.66 1.59 -4.89
C HIS A 137 0.53 1.12 -4.04
N ALA A 138 0.29 0.30 -3.03
CA ALA A 138 1.35 -0.26 -2.19
C ALA A 138 2.29 -1.20 -2.97
N LEU A 139 1.79 -1.94 -3.95
CA LEU A 139 2.61 -2.79 -4.81
C LEU A 139 3.41 -1.95 -5.79
N LEU A 140 2.79 -0.93 -6.42
CA LEU A 140 3.49 0.02 -7.30
C LEU A 140 4.58 0.77 -6.53
N ALA A 141 4.31 1.21 -5.29
CA ALA A 141 5.30 1.85 -4.45
C ALA A 141 6.54 0.98 -4.17
N ARG A 142 6.41 -0.35 -4.20
CA ARG A 142 7.51 -1.31 -3.92
C ARG A 142 8.28 -1.75 -5.16
N LYS A 143 7.62 -1.78 -6.32
CA LYS A 143 8.21 -2.26 -7.57
C LYS A 143 7.43 -1.77 -8.77
N ASN A 144 8.12 -1.56 -9.88
CA ASN A 144 7.42 -1.34 -11.13
C ASN A 144 6.57 -2.57 -11.51
N MET A 145 5.28 -2.34 -11.72
CA MET A 145 4.32 -3.35 -12.12
C MET A 145 3.51 -2.98 -13.36
N ILE A 146 3.64 -1.74 -13.84
CA ILE A 146 2.95 -1.23 -15.02
C ILE A 146 3.94 -1.23 -16.20
N PRO A 147 3.63 -1.89 -17.33
CA PRO A 147 4.46 -1.83 -18.53
C PRO A 147 4.55 -0.41 -19.06
N VAL A 148 5.68 -0.06 -19.68
CA VAL A 148 5.82 1.25 -20.31
C VAL A 148 4.78 1.46 -21.42
N SER A 149 4.44 0.41 -22.16
CA SER A 149 3.42 0.41 -23.19
C SER A 149 2.00 0.33 -22.60
N SER A 150 1.69 1.30 -21.71
CA SER A 150 0.35 1.49 -21.14
C SER A 150 -0.20 2.85 -21.57
N MET A 151 -1.51 2.90 -21.84
CA MET A 151 -2.18 4.10 -22.35
C MET A 151 -2.61 5.04 -21.24
N PHE A 152 -2.46 6.34 -21.45
CA PHE A 152 -2.87 7.39 -20.53
C PHE A 152 -3.36 8.65 -21.27
N ARG A 153 -3.95 9.61 -20.53
CA ARG A 153 -4.38 10.90 -21.11
C ARG A 153 -3.20 11.85 -21.21
N LYS A 154 -3.05 12.55 -22.33
CA LYS A 154 -1.99 13.57 -22.53
C LYS A 154 -2.01 14.64 -21.43
N LYS A 155 -3.20 15.11 -21.04
CA LYS A 155 -3.36 16.08 -19.93
C LYS A 155 -2.79 15.61 -18.59
N ASP A 156 -2.83 14.29 -18.33
CA ASP A 156 -2.30 13.74 -17.08
C ASP A 156 -0.76 13.70 -17.13
N TRP A 157 -0.16 13.46 -18.31
CA TRP A 157 1.28 13.61 -18.53
C TRP A 157 1.75 15.06 -18.31
N GLU A 158 0.99 16.04 -18.79
CA GLU A 158 1.27 17.46 -18.57
C GLU A 158 1.20 17.80 -17.05
N ALA A 159 0.16 17.31 -16.37
CA ALA A 159 -0.07 17.56 -14.95
C ALA A 159 1.00 16.92 -14.03
N CYS A 160 1.53 15.74 -14.38
CA CYS A 160 2.56 15.07 -13.57
C CYS A 160 4.00 15.51 -13.91
N GLY A 161 4.19 16.38 -14.92
CA GLY A 161 5.50 16.88 -15.33
C GLY A 161 6.26 15.99 -16.32
N GLY A 162 5.64 14.94 -16.85
CA GLY A 162 6.22 14.05 -17.86
C GLY A 162 7.21 13.02 -17.32
N PHE A 163 7.94 12.37 -18.25
CA PHE A 163 9.03 11.45 -17.90
C PHE A 163 10.23 12.21 -17.34
N CYS A 164 10.81 11.71 -16.24
CA CYS A 164 12.03 12.29 -15.69
C CYS A 164 13.20 12.09 -16.66
N GLU A 165 13.88 13.19 -17.01
CA GLU A 165 15.03 13.17 -17.95
C GLU A 165 16.36 12.92 -17.25
N GLU A 166 16.40 12.84 -15.89
CA GLU A 166 17.56 12.33 -15.17
C GLU A 166 17.74 10.82 -15.46
N ASP A 167 18.98 10.32 -15.46
CA ASP A 167 19.25 8.89 -15.66
C ASP A 167 18.97 8.08 -14.38
N ILE A 168 17.72 7.69 -14.20
CA ILE A 168 17.26 6.93 -13.03
C ILE A 168 17.10 5.42 -13.30
N TYR A 169 17.53 4.90 -14.45
CA TYR A 169 17.44 3.48 -14.86
C TYR A 169 16.05 2.83 -14.85
N ARG A 170 15.03 3.45 -14.27
CA ARG A 170 13.65 2.99 -14.17
C ARG A 170 12.70 4.16 -14.33
N GLU A 171 12.87 4.86 -15.42
CA GLU A 171 12.10 6.04 -15.80
C GLU A 171 10.61 5.75 -15.93
N ASP A 172 10.27 4.52 -16.33
CA ASP A 172 8.89 4.02 -16.41
C ASP A 172 8.26 3.90 -15.02
N TRP A 173 8.98 3.40 -14.02
CA TRP A 173 8.47 3.28 -12.66
C TRP A 173 8.26 4.66 -12.02
N ASP A 174 9.21 5.56 -12.15
CA ASP A 174 9.12 6.93 -11.69
C ASP A 174 7.89 7.64 -12.30
N PHE A 175 7.73 7.51 -13.62
CA PHE A 175 6.60 8.10 -14.32
C PHE A 175 5.24 7.57 -13.83
N TRP A 176 5.12 6.27 -13.59
CA TRP A 176 3.88 5.69 -13.06
C TRP A 176 3.58 6.14 -11.64
N LEU A 177 4.59 6.34 -10.80
CA LEU A 177 4.41 6.93 -9.48
C LEU A 177 3.90 8.37 -9.59
N SER A 178 4.54 9.21 -10.42
CA SER A 178 4.08 10.59 -10.68
C SER A 178 2.63 10.65 -11.18
N MET A 179 2.25 9.75 -12.08
CA MET A 179 0.87 9.63 -12.56
C MET A 179 -0.12 9.27 -11.45
N MET A 180 0.25 8.37 -10.55
CA MET A 180 -0.62 7.94 -9.44
C MET A 180 -0.65 8.94 -8.28
N GLU A 181 0.31 9.87 -8.19
CA GLU A 181 0.25 11.02 -7.25
C GLU A 181 -0.87 12.00 -7.59
N LEU A 182 -1.29 12.06 -8.84
CA LEU A 182 -2.49 12.81 -9.25
C LEU A 182 -3.80 12.16 -8.75
N GLY A 183 -3.72 11.02 -8.06
CA GLY A 183 -4.86 10.19 -7.66
C GLY A 183 -5.36 9.30 -8.79
N GLY A 184 -6.43 8.54 -8.54
CA GLY A 184 -6.99 7.58 -9.49
C GLY A 184 -6.33 6.21 -9.43
N THR A 185 -6.50 5.38 -10.47
CA THR A 185 -6.08 3.99 -10.47
C THR A 185 -5.56 3.52 -11.83
N PHE A 186 -4.93 2.35 -11.83
CA PHE A 186 -4.52 1.61 -13.03
C PHE A 186 -5.54 0.50 -13.30
N TYR A 187 -5.96 0.38 -14.55
CA TYR A 187 -6.80 -0.72 -15.03
C TYR A 187 -5.98 -1.69 -15.89
N LYS A 188 -6.15 -2.96 -15.64
CA LYS A 188 -5.48 -4.03 -16.37
C LYS A 188 -6.47 -4.77 -17.24
N LEU A 189 -6.29 -4.74 -18.57
CA LEU A 189 -6.99 -5.62 -19.50
C LEU A 189 -6.49 -7.05 -19.32
N GLU A 190 -7.41 -8.01 -19.27
CA GLU A 190 -7.08 -9.43 -19.07
C GLU A 190 -6.62 -10.13 -20.37
N GLU A 191 -6.35 -9.38 -21.42
CA GLU A 191 -5.80 -9.86 -22.70
C GLU A 191 -4.30 -9.61 -22.82
N VAL A 192 -3.64 -10.37 -23.70
CA VAL A 192 -2.27 -10.09 -24.13
C VAL A 192 -2.31 -9.06 -25.26
N GLY A 193 -2.13 -7.80 -24.90
CA GLY A 193 -2.11 -6.68 -25.85
C GLY A 193 -0.71 -6.08 -26.08
N PHE A 194 0.31 -6.57 -25.39
CA PHE A 194 1.68 -6.09 -25.51
C PHE A 194 2.65 -7.25 -25.68
N TYR A 195 3.57 -7.13 -26.66
CA TYR A 195 4.58 -8.12 -26.97
C TYR A 195 5.96 -7.53 -26.74
N TYR A 196 6.64 -8.02 -25.69
CA TYR A 196 7.94 -7.54 -25.23
C TYR A 196 9.07 -8.39 -25.80
N ARG A 197 9.97 -7.76 -26.58
CA ARG A 197 11.11 -8.45 -27.20
C ARG A 197 12.24 -8.67 -26.20
N ILE A 198 12.76 -9.90 -26.14
CA ILE A 198 13.89 -10.25 -25.29
C ILE A 198 15.20 -10.07 -26.04
N ARG A 199 16.01 -9.10 -25.61
CA ARG A 199 17.35 -8.82 -26.15
C ARG A 199 18.44 -9.07 -25.12
N LYS A 200 19.61 -9.60 -25.57
CA LYS A 200 20.74 -9.91 -24.68
C LYS A 200 21.30 -8.67 -23.95
N ASN A 201 21.30 -7.51 -24.60
CA ASN A 201 21.85 -6.24 -24.09
C ASN A 201 20.73 -5.22 -23.84
N SER A 202 19.65 -5.60 -23.18
CA SER A 202 18.57 -4.68 -22.88
C SER A 202 18.87 -3.78 -21.67
N ARG A 203 18.29 -2.56 -21.62
CA ARG A 203 18.38 -1.63 -20.49
C ARG A 203 17.94 -2.30 -19.16
N ARG A 204 16.99 -3.23 -19.22
CA ARG A 204 16.59 -4.08 -18.09
C ARG A 204 17.74 -4.90 -17.49
N SER A 205 18.68 -5.39 -18.31
CA SER A 205 19.84 -6.13 -17.81
C SER A 205 20.84 -5.23 -17.09
N THR A 206 21.04 -4.01 -17.58
CA THR A 206 21.92 -3.00 -16.98
C THR A 206 21.37 -2.49 -15.64
N ALA A 207 20.07 -2.26 -15.53
CA ALA A 207 19.42 -1.79 -14.32
C ALA A 207 19.62 -2.71 -13.09
N LYS A 208 19.94 -4.01 -13.30
CA LYS A 208 20.21 -4.95 -12.19
C LYS A 208 21.37 -4.55 -11.30
N GLY A 209 22.39 -3.87 -11.86
CA GLY A 209 23.56 -3.37 -11.12
C GLY A 209 23.28 -2.09 -10.30
N HIS A 210 22.24 -1.35 -10.63
CA HIS A 210 21.96 0.01 -10.12
C HIS A 210 20.80 0.10 -9.12
N LYS A 211 20.41 -1.03 -8.49
CA LYS A 211 19.25 -1.11 -7.60
C LYS A 211 19.24 -0.07 -6.47
N LYS A 212 20.42 0.23 -5.88
CA LYS A 212 20.52 1.23 -4.81
C LYS A 212 20.20 2.62 -5.36
N GLN A 213 20.77 2.97 -6.51
CA GLN A 213 20.54 4.27 -7.17
C GLN A 213 19.07 4.46 -7.56
N ILE A 214 18.42 3.39 -8.06
CA ILE A 214 16.99 3.39 -8.36
C ILE A 214 16.18 3.67 -7.09
N VAL A 215 16.44 2.95 -5.99
CA VAL A 215 15.72 3.14 -4.72
C VAL A 215 15.95 4.55 -4.16
N ASP A 216 17.19 5.04 -4.19
CA ASP A 216 17.52 6.39 -3.72
C ASP A 216 16.80 7.47 -4.56
N ALA A 217 16.72 7.31 -5.89
CA ALA A 217 16.00 8.22 -6.77
C ALA A 217 14.49 8.22 -6.49
N ILE A 218 13.87 7.05 -6.38
CA ILE A 218 12.44 6.90 -6.06
C ILE A 218 12.12 7.51 -4.69
N ASN A 219 12.94 7.27 -3.67
CA ASN A 219 12.76 7.87 -2.34
C ASN A 219 12.84 9.40 -2.35
N ARG A 220 13.73 9.96 -3.17
CA ARG A 220 13.90 11.41 -3.31
C ARG A 220 12.72 12.05 -4.02
N ARG A 221 12.20 11.40 -5.06
CA ARG A 221 11.19 11.97 -5.94
C ARG A 221 9.76 11.76 -5.46
N HIS A 222 9.48 10.66 -4.74
CA HIS A 222 8.13 10.25 -4.33
C HIS A 222 7.98 10.04 -2.82
N PRO A 223 8.48 10.94 -1.94
CA PRO A 223 8.47 10.71 -0.49
C PRO A 223 7.04 10.60 0.08
N ASP A 224 6.11 11.43 -0.40
CA ASP A 224 4.72 11.45 0.10
C ASP A 224 3.95 10.21 -0.35
N TYR A 225 4.14 9.77 -1.60
CA TYR A 225 3.54 8.53 -2.09
C TYR A 225 4.03 7.32 -1.29
N LEU A 226 5.33 7.24 -1.04
CA LEU A 226 5.91 6.16 -0.25
C LEU A 226 5.47 6.23 1.21
N GLN A 227 5.36 7.43 1.79
CA GLN A 227 4.83 7.60 3.13
C GLN A 227 3.38 7.14 3.20
N ARG A 228 2.54 7.51 2.23
CA ARG A 228 1.12 7.17 2.18
C ARG A 228 0.89 5.66 2.06
N TYR A 229 1.61 4.97 1.17
CA TYR A 229 1.30 3.58 0.83
C TYR A 229 2.25 2.53 1.44
N LEU A 230 3.43 2.95 1.93
CA LEU A 230 4.38 2.06 2.61
C LEU A 230 4.62 2.43 4.08
N GLY A 231 4.26 3.64 4.47
CA GLY A 231 4.56 4.19 5.80
C GLY A 231 6.01 4.62 5.97
N GLY A 232 6.71 4.90 4.86
CA GLY A 232 8.09 5.38 4.85
C GLY A 232 8.84 5.04 3.58
N PRO A 233 10.15 5.36 3.52
CA PRO A 233 10.96 5.16 2.32
C PRO A 233 11.16 3.68 1.99
N LEU A 234 11.44 3.42 0.72
CA LEU A 234 11.91 2.12 0.25
C LEU A 234 13.30 1.80 0.83
N HIS A 235 13.47 0.56 1.26
CA HIS A 235 14.76 0.08 1.73
C HIS A 235 15.43 -0.83 0.69
N TYR A 236 16.67 -0.49 0.31
CA TYR A 236 17.49 -1.37 -0.49
C TYR A 236 18.02 -2.51 0.37
N HIS A 237 17.50 -3.72 0.15
CA HIS A 237 18.10 -4.93 0.73
C HIS A 237 19.05 -5.58 -0.27
N ARG A 238 20.33 -5.64 0.07
CA ARG A 238 21.34 -6.36 -0.71
C ARG A 238 20.90 -7.82 -0.81
N SER A 239 20.65 -8.28 -2.04
CA SER A 239 19.87 -9.48 -2.29
C SER A 239 20.62 -10.78 -1.95
N TRP A 240 20.38 -11.28 -0.76
CA TRP A 240 20.39 -12.73 -0.49
C TRP A 240 19.07 -13.39 -0.97
N SER A 241 18.21 -12.63 -1.64
CA SER A 241 16.79 -12.89 -1.86
C SER A 241 16.47 -14.07 -2.76
N LYS A 242 17.36 -14.51 -3.65
CA LYS A 242 17.04 -15.67 -4.50
C LYS A 242 17.06 -17.00 -3.74
N LEU A 243 18.02 -17.18 -2.83
CA LEU A 243 18.09 -18.41 -2.00
C LEU A 243 17.02 -18.41 -0.91
N ILE A 244 16.72 -17.23 -0.35
CA ILE A 244 15.72 -17.07 0.72
C ILE A 244 14.30 -17.27 0.19
N ASN A 245 13.98 -16.79 -1.03
CA ASN A 245 12.65 -16.98 -1.63
C ASN A 245 12.31 -18.46 -1.96
N LEU A 246 13.30 -19.33 -2.12
CA LEU A 246 13.06 -20.77 -2.29
C LEU A 246 12.40 -21.40 -1.04
N PHE A 247 12.58 -20.79 0.14
CA PHE A 247 12.07 -21.27 1.42
C PHE A 247 11.03 -20.33 2.04
N ARG A 248 10.38 -19.49 1.21
CA ARG A 248 9.28 -18.62 1.64
C ARG A 248 8.02 -19.44 1.77
N SER A 249 7.40 -19.40 2.95
CA SER A 249 6.07 -19.95 3.18
C SER A 249 5.13 -18.87 3.68
N GLU A 250 3.89 -18.91 3.20
CA GLU A 250 2.81 -18.05 3.68
C GLU A 250 1.74 -18.89 4.37
N HIS A 251 1.26 -18.43 5.49
CA HIS A 251 0.13 -19.00 6.21
C HIS A 251 -0.94 -17.94 6.37
N VAL A 252 -2.08 -18.12 5.72
CA VAL A 252 -3.22 -17.22 5.73
C VAL A 252 -4.41 -17.94 6.33
N VAL A 253 -5.12 -17.26 7.23
CA VAL A 253 -6.40 -17.71 7.80
C VAL A 253 -7.40 -16.59 7.61
N GLY A 254 -8.60 -16.93 7.13
CA GLY A 254 -9.64 -16.00 6.73
C GLY A 254 -9.53 -15.58 5.27
N ASP A 255 -10.57 -14.94 4.75
CA ASP A 255 -10.67 -14.49 3.34
C ASP A 255 -10.41 -12.99 3.26
N TYR A 256 -9.16 -12.64 2.90
CA TYR A 256 -8.75 -11.25 2.69
C TYR A 256 -7.56 -11.18 1.74
N GLY A 257 -7.72 -10.46 0.62
CA GLY A 257 -6.69 -10.32 -0.43
C GLY A 257 -5.84 -9.05 -0.35
N HIS A 258 -6.34 -8.01 0.31
CA HIS A 258 -5.84 -6.62 0.22
C HIS A 258 -4.85 -6.23 1.35
N TRP A 259 -3.88 -7.11 1.66
CA TRP A 259 -3.00 -7.01 2.85
C TRP A 259 -2.17 -5.72 2.93
N GLU A 260 -1.83 -5.14 1.80
CA GLU A 260 -0.94 -3.99 1.67
C GLU A 260 -1.61 -2.79 1.00
N GLU A 261 -2.91 -2.88 0.77
CA GLU A 261 -3.73 -1.85 0.14
C GLU A 261 -4.31 -0.87 1.17
N GLY A 262 -4.79 0.27 0.68
CA GLY A 262 -5.43 1.30 1.48
C GLY A 262 -4.49 2.38 2.01
N ASP A 263 -5.11 3.40 2.59
CA ASP A 263 -4.41 4.55 3.16
C ASP A 263 -3.74 4.20 4.48
N VAL A 264 -2.51 4.68 4.67
CA VAL A 264 -1.78 4.48 5.92
C VAL A 264 -2.29 5.46 6.98
N LEU A 265 -2.99 4.95 7.98
CA LEU A 265 -3.48 5.74 9.11
C LEU A 265 -2.38 6.03 10.14
N TYR A 266 -1.45 5.09 10.30
CA TYR A 266 -0.40 5.16 11.29
C TYR A 266 0.81 4.31 10.89
N ALA A 267 2.02 4.87 10.99
CA ALA A 267 3.27 4.19 10.65
C ALA A 267 4.41 4.62 11.56
N LYS A 268 4.55 3.94 12.70
CA LYS A 268 5.75 4.03 13.55
C LYS A 268 6.39 2.65 13.65
N ARG A 269 6.09 1.91 14.72
CA ARG A 269 6.57 0.54 14.93
C ARG A 269 5.76 -0.50 14.15
N ASN A 270 4.46 -0.29 14.05
CA ASN A 270 3.53 -1.10 13.24
C ASN A 270 2.92 -0.19 12.19
N ILE A 271 2.43 -0.76 11.09
CA ILE A 271 1.73 -0.01 10.05
C ILE A 271 0.25 -0.36 10.12
N LEU A 272 -0.60 0.66 10.25
CA LEU A 272 -2.06 0.53 10.24
C LEU A 272 -2.58 1.10 8.94
N ARG A 273 -3.40 0.34 8.21
CA ARG A 273 -4.02 0.78 6.97
C ARG A 273 -5.53 0.63 7.04
N SER A 274 -6.22 1.54 6.37
CA SER A 274 -7.65 1.46 6.11
C SER A 274 -7.88 1.14 4.63
N TYR A 275 -8.68 0.12 4.36
CA TYR A 275 -9.11 -0.22 3.00
C TYR A 275 -10.57 -0.67 3.04
N GLN A 276 -11.44 0.05 2.33
CA GLN A 276 -12.89 -0.12 2.43
C GLN A 276 -13.36 -0.05 3.90
N ASP A 277 -14.04 -1.08 4.39
CA ASP A 277 -14.53 -1.20 5.76
C ASP A 277 -13.61 -2.03 6.68
N CYS A 278 -12.34 -2.15 6.32
CA CYS A 278 -11.37 -2.98 7.00
C CYS A 278 -10.16 -2.20 7.50
N ILE A 279 -9.65 -2.61 8.65
CA ILE A 279 -8.37 -2.14 9.20
C ILE A 279 -7.35 -3.28 9.15
N SER A 280 -6.26 -3.06 8.44
CA SER A 280 -5.10 -3.95 8.36
C SER A 280 -3.98 -3.46 9.24
N LYS A 281 -3.46 -4.30 10.15
CA LYS A 281 -2.32 -4.03 11.02
C LYS A 281 -1.15 -4.91 10.66
N GLN A 282 -0.12 -4.33 10.05
CA GLN A 282 1.17 -4.98 9.82
C GLN A 282 2.05 -4.79 11.04
N PHE A 283 2.48 -5.89 11.64
CA PHE A 283 3.36 -5.84 12.79
C PHE A 283 4.82 -5.67 12.38
N ALA A 284 5.58 -4.95 13.20
CA ALA A 284 7.02 -4.82 13.01
C ALA A 284 7.70 -6.18 12.91
N THR A 285 8.66 -6.29 11.99
CA THR A 285 9.48 -7.49 11.82
C THR A 285 10.14 -7.88 13.14
N PRO A 286 9.96 -9.10 13.64
CA PRO A 286 10.59 -9.54 14.86
C PRO A 286 12.11 -9.67 14.70
N SER A 287 12.87 -9.50 15.77
CA SER A 287 14.30 -9.85 15.77
C SER A 287 14.50 -11.33 15.45
N PHE A 288 15.70 -11.70 14.99
CA PHE A 288 16.01 -13.06 14.54
C PHE A 288 15.55 -14.15 15.54
N PHE A 289 15.93 -14.05 16.79
CA PHE A 289 15.56 -15.03 17.84
C PHE A 289 14.06 -15.06 18.12
N LYS A 290 13.38 -13.90 18.12
CA LYS A 290 11.92 -13.84 18.24
C LYS A 290 11.21 -14.39 17.01
N GLY A 291 11.74 -14.14 15.83
CA GLY A 291 11.24 -14.70 14.57
C GLY A 291 11.33 -16.21 14.54
N LEU A 292 12.45 -16.77 15.01
CA LEU A 292 12.68 -18.22 15.16
C LEU A 292 11.67 -18.81 16.16
N TYR A 293 11.53 -18.21 17.34
CA TYR A 293 10.55 -18.66 18.35
C TYR A 293 9.13 -18.67 17.82
N TYR A 294 8.68 -17.60 17.15
CA TYR A 294 7.35 -17.52 16.53
C TYR A 294 7.18 -18.46 15.33
N GLY A 295 8.27 -18.79 14.68
CA GLY A 295 8.26 -19.75 13.57
C GLY A 295 8.09 -21.20 14.00
N MET A 296 8.67 -21.57 15.13
CA MET A 296 8.73 -22.96 15.62
C MET A 296 7.67 -23.31 16.68
N VAL A 297 7.51 -22.46 17.69
CA VAL A 297 6.74 -22.81 18.91
C VAL A 297 5.70 -21.77 19.27
N GLY A 298 6.02 -20.49 19.15
CA GLY A 298 5.18 -19.39 19.63
C GLY A 298 4.13 -18.94 18.63
N LYS A 299 3.06 -18.33 19.15
CA LYS A 299 2.07 -17.63 18.32
C LYS A 299 2.57 -16.23 18.00
N SER A 300 2.57 -15.81 16.72
CA SER A 300 2.87 -14.43 16.32
C SER A 300 1.88 -13.44 16.96
N LYS A 301 2.21 -12.15 16.90
CA LYS A 301 1.29 -11.10 17.34
C LYS A 301 0.01 -11.08 16.49
N ALA A 302 0.11 -11.25 15.18
CA ALA A 302 -1.02 -11.31 14.27
C ALA A 302 -1.95 -12.49 14.61
N LYS A 303 -1.40 -13.70 14.74
CA LYS A 303 -2.13 -14.90 15.12
C LYS A 303 -2.81 -14.75 16.48
N ARG A 304 -2.13 -14.15 17.47
CA ARG A 304 -2.72 -13.87 18.79
C ARG A 304 -3.87 -12.90 18.67
N SER A 305 -3.70 -11.77 17.97
CA SER A 305 -4.76 -10.77 17.78
C SER A 305 -6.00 -11.40 17.16
N TYR A 306 -5.84 -12.20 16.10
CA TYR A 306 -6.94 -12.91 15.47
C TYR A 306 -7.66 -13.89 16.40
N LEU A 307 -6.91 -14.80 17.03
CA LEU A 307 -7.48 -15.81 17.93
C LEU A 307 -8.16 -15.19 19.16
N TYR A 308 -7.63 -14.09 19.67
CA TYR A 308 -8.22 -13.38 20.81
C TYR A 308 -9.47 -12.61 20.37
N ALA A 309 -9.46 -11.97 19.20
CA ALA A 309 -10.65 -11.32 18.65
C ALA A 309 -11.80 -12.32 18.43
N CYS A 310 -11.50 -13.51 17.92
CA CYS A 310 -12.50 -14.59 17.78
C CYS A 310 -13.12 -15.01 19.13
N LYS A 311 -12.37 -14.91 20.24
CA LYS A 311 -12.86 -15.21 21.59
C LYS A 311 -13.65 -14.06 22.22
N LEU A 312 -13.37 -12.82 21.80
CA LEU A 312 -13.91 -11.57 22.33
C LEU A 312 -15.09 -11.04 21.51
N GLN A 313 -15.91 -11.90 20.95
CA GLN A 313 -17.04 -11.52 20.09
C GLN A 313 -17.91 -10.44 20.76
N GLY A 314 -18.14 -9.33 20.04
CA GLY A 314 -18.92 -8.19 20.51
C GLY A 314 -18.19 -7.24 21.48
N LEU A 315 -16.94 -7.51 21.84
CA LEU A 315 -16.11 -6.65 22.70
C LEU A 315 -14.93 -6.01 21.93
N THR A 316 -14.77 -6.34 20.66
CA THR A 316 -13.71 -5.88 19.76
C THR A 316 -14.22 -5.91 18.32
N PRO A 317 -13.64 -5.12 17.42
CA PRO A 317 -13.98 -5.19 16.00
C PRO A 317 -13.87 -6.61 15.43
N HIS A 318 -14.81 -6.98 14.56
CA HIS A 318 -14.91 -8.34 14.02
C HIS A 318 -13.62 -8.76 13.28
N PRO A 319 -12.98 -9.87 13.68
CA PRO A 319 -11.77 -10.36 13.02
C PRO A 319 -12.10 -10.95 11.64
N ILE A 320 -11.29 -10.59 10.63
CA ILE A 320 -11.46 -11.08 9.25
C ILE A 320 -10.39 -12.12 8.95
N ALA A 321 -9.11 -11.76 9.13
CA ALA A 321 -8.01 -12.60 8.71
C ALA A 321 -6.70 -12.32 9.47
N TYR A 322 -5.76 -13.25 9.39
CA TYR A 322 -4.34 -12.99 9.66
C TYR A 322 -3.45 -13.68 8.64
N LYS A 323 -2.26 -13.10 8.42
CA LYS A 323 -1.23 -13.63 7.52
C LYS A 323 0.12 -13.66 8.23
N GLU A 324 0.86 -14.73 8.02
CA GLU A 324 2.25 -14.89 8.46
C GLU A 324 3.12 -15.25 7.26
N VAL A 325 4.24 -14.56 7.08
CA VAL A 325 5.25 -14.90 6.09
C VAL A 325 6.53 -15.34 6.80
N ARG A 326 6.99 -16.51 6.47
CA ARG A 326 8.19 -17.13 7.03
C ARG A 326 9.21 -17.39 5.94
N TYR A 327 10.48 -17.22 6.30
CA TYR A 327 11.60 -17.59 5.46
C TYR A 327 12.46 -18.60 6.23
N MET A 328 12.66 -19.79 5.67
CA MET A 328 13.33 -20.90 6.37
C MET A 328 12.73 -21.19 7.76
N GLY A 329 11.40 -21.13 7.88
CA GLY A 329 10.69 -21.33 9.14
C GLY A 329 10.72 -20.14 10.10
N ILE A 330 11.48 -19.08 9.83
CA ILE A 330 11.61 -17.90 10.70
C ILE A 330 10.54 -16.88 10.30
N LEU A 331 9.70 -16.45 11.25
CA LEU A 331 8.71 -15.42 11.02
C LEU A 331 9.38 -14.07 10.69
N ARG A 332 9.00 -13.47 9.56
CA ARG A 332 9.50 -12.16 9.12
C ARG A 332 8.41 -11.11 9.06
N GLU A 333 7.24 -11.48 8.58
CA GLU A 333 6.15 -10.54 8.38
C GLU A 333 4.86 -11.13 8.91
N SER A 334 4.00 -10.29 9.47
CA SER A 334 2.69 -10.75 9.92
C SER A 334 1.68 -9.61 9.94
N TRP A 335 0.44 -9.93 9.54
CA TRP A 335 -0.69 -9.01 9.44
C TRP A 335 -1.90 -9.57 10.18
N TYR A 336 -2.67 -8.68 10.76
CA TYR A 336 -3.99 -8.94 11.31
C TYR A 336 -4.99 -7.96 10.69
N VAL A 337 -6.15 -8.44 10.30
CA VAL A 337 -7.22 -7.66 9.68
C VAL A 337 -8.50 -7.85 10.44
N CYS A 338 -9.20 -6.75 10.70
CA CYS A 338 -10.53 -6.72 11.28
C CYS A 338 -11.41 -5.72 10.54
N LYS A 339 -12.73 -5.77 10.76
CA LYS A 339 -13.64 -4.72 10.35
C LYS A 339 -13.25 -3.40 10.98
N GLN A 340 -13.53 -2.30 10.30
CA GLN A 340 -13.42 -0.98 10.91
C GLN A 340 -14.45 -0.88 12.03
N SER A 341 -14.03 -0.35 13.19
CA SER A 341 -14.95 -0.10 14.29
C SER A 341 -15.98 0.95 13.91
N THR A 342 -17.20 0.76 14.36
CA THR A 342 -18.27 1.76 14.28
C THR A 342 -18.17 2.80 15.41
N CYS A 343 -17.22 2.63 16.34
CA CYS A 343 -16.91 3.55 17.42
C CYS A 343 -15.91 4.61 16.95
N PRO A 344 -16.33 5.87 16.71
CA PRO A 344 -15.47 6.89 16.12
C PRO A 344 -14.52 7.53 17.13
N TYR A 345 -14.77 7.40 18.44
CA TYR A 345 -14.01 8.04 19.51
C TYR A 345 -13.11 7.03 20.23
N THR A 346 -12.01 7.54 20.75
CA THR A 346 -11.11 6.81 21.66
C THR A 346 -11.21 7.40 23.06
N PHE A 347 -10.79 6.66 24.08
CA PHE A 347 -10.77 7.22 25.43
C PHE A 347 -9.89 8.48 25.54
N ASN A 348 -8.91 8.67 24.65
CA ASN A 348 -8.10 9.88 24.62
C ASN A 348 -8.93 11.14 24.36
N ASP A 349 -10.07 11.04 23.67
CA ASP A 349 -10.95 12.17 23.37
C ASP A 349 -11.70 12.69 24.60
N LEU A 350 -11.70 11.91 25.71
CA LEU A 350 -12.23 12.31 27.02
C LEU A 350 -11.18 12.99 27.92
N ILE A 351 -9.89 12.85 27.58
CA ILE A 351 -8.79 13.39 28.40
C ILE A 351 -8.70 14.89 28.19
N GLY A 352 -8.84 15.67 29.28
CA GLY A 352 -8.80 17.14 29.22
C GLY A 352 -10.00 17.77 28.52
N ASN A 353 -11.04 17.00 28.20
CA ASN A 353 -12.27 17.47 27.57
C ASN A 353 -13.46 17.23 28.51
N GLU A 354 -13.66 18.18 29.43
CA GLU A 354 -14.75 18.11 30.42
C GLU A 354 -16.14 18.28 29.81
N ASP A 355 -16.20 19.04 28.69
CA ASP A 355 -17.43 19.35 27.95
C ASP A 355 -17.84 18.25 26.93
N PHE A 356 -17.12 17.10 26.92
CA PHE A 356 -17.49 16.03 25.99
C PHE A 356 -18.93 15.56 26.24
N PRO A 357 -19.79 15.51 25.22
CA PRO A 357 -21.20 15.13 25.37
C PRO A 357 -21.34 13.76 26.06
N ASN A 358 -22.25 13.67 27.05
CA ASN A 358 -22.50 12.46 27.82
C ASN A 358 -21.27 11.86 28.56
N ARG A 359 -20.23 12.66 28.82
CA ARG A 359 -18.98 12.22 29.40
C ARG A 359 -19.15 11.32 30.63
N ALA A 360 -19.98 11.71 31.58
CA ALA A 360 -20.22 10.94 32.81
C ALA A 360 -20.84 9.56 32.51
N SER A 361 -21.80 9.48 31.62
CA SER A 361 -22.44 8.23 31.20
C SER A 361 -21.47 7.33 30.47
N ILE A 362 -20.62 7.88 29.60
CA ILE A 362 -19.57 7.15 28.87
C ILE A 362 -18.55 6.58 29.85
N LEU A 363 -18.07 7.38 30.82
CA LEU A 363 -17.11 6.93 31.84
C LEU A 363 -17.71 5.79 32.69
N HIS A 364 -18.97 5.92 33.10
CA HIS A 364 -19.69 4.87 33.80
C HIS A 364 -19.78 3.58 32.97
N ALA A 365 -20.15 3.70 31.69
CA ALA A 365 -20.23 2.58 30.75
C ALA A 365 -18.87 1.90 30.55
N ILE A 366 -17.75 2.64 30.48
CA ILE A 366 -16.40 2.08 30.40
C ILE A 366 -16.04 1.30 31.68
N GLY A 367 -16.47 1.77 32.84
CA GLY A 367 -16.34 1.05 34.10
C GLY A 367 -17.06 -0.31 34.05
N LEU A 368 -18.32 -0.32 33.62
CA LEU A 368 -19.12 -1.55 33.45
C LEU A 368 -18.53 -2.49 32.39
N PHE A 369 -18.06 -1.94 31.26
CA PHE A 369 -17.40 -2.71 30.21
C PHE A 369 -16.13 -3.40 30.73
N THR A 370 -15.32 -2.68 31.51
CA THR A 370 -14.12 -3.25 32.15
C THR A 370 -14.48 -4.38 33.12
N ALA A 371 -15.57 -4.22 33.90
CA ALA A 371 -16.07 -5.29 34.77
C ALA A 371 -16.47 -6.54 33.98
N ARG A 372 -17.19 -6.35 32.85
CA ARG A 372 -17.57 -7.47 31.94
C ARG A 372 -16.35 -8.22 31.41
N LEU A 373 -15.27 -7.52 31.02
CA LEU A 373 -14.03 -8.15 30.60
C LEU A 373 -13.43 -9.00 31.73
N HIS A 374 -13.34 -8.45 32.93
CA HIS A 374 -12.72 -9.12 34.08
C HIS A 374 -13.55 -10.28 34.62
N GLN A 375 -14.89 -10.20 34.57
CA GLN A 375 -15.80 -11.32 34.88
C GLN A 375 -15.58 -12.51 33.95
N GLN A 376 -15.21 -12.25 32.68
CA GLN A 376 -14.83 -13.29 31.72
C GLN A 376 -13.34 -13.71 31.86
N GLY A 377 -12.63 -13.25 32.87
CA GLY A 377 -11.22 -13.55 33.10
C GLY A 377 -10.27 -12.86 32.10
N ILE A 378 -10.71 -11.82 31.40
CA ILE A 378 -9.94 -11.13 30.35
C ILE A 378 -9.21 -9.93 30.97
N GLU A 379 -7.86 -9.97 30.95
CA GLU A 379 -6.99 -8.85 31.33
C GLU A 379 -6.33 -8.26 30.09
N HIS A 380 -6.57 -7.00 29.80
CA HIS A 380 -5.84 -6.27 28.75
C HIS A 380 -4.60 -5.60 29.33
N GLN A 381 -3.41 -6.16 29.08
CA GLN A 381 -2.16 -5.67 29.68
C GLN A 381 -1.67 -4.31 29.16
N ASP A 382 -2.28 -3.79 28.11
CA ASP A 382 -2.01 -2.47 27.56
C ASP A 382 -3.30 -1.63 27.50
N TYR A 383 -4.00 -1.58 28.62
CA TYR A 383 -5.27 -0.87 28.77
C TYR A 383 -5.02 0.64 28.81
N SER A 384 -4.79 1.23 27.65
CA SER A 384 -4.48 2.67 27.48
C SER A 384 -5.59 3.36 26.66
N GLY A 385 -5.62 4.70 26.74
CA GLY A 385 -6.68 5.49 26.14
C GLY A 385 -6.87 5.27 24.63
N GLY A 386 -5.80 5.02 23.88
CA GLY A 386 -5.90 4.71 22.46
C GLY A 386 -6.43 3.31 22.12
N ASN A 387 -6.59 2.44 23.09
CA ASN A 387 -7.03 1.05 22.90
C ASN A 387 -8.49 0.79 23.35
N ILE A 388 -9.19 1.82 23.80
CA ILE A 388 -10.62 1.77 24.17
C ILE A 388 -11.35 2.69 23.21
N LEU A 389 -12.26 2.11 22.42
CA LEU A 389 -13.09 2.82 21.46
C LEU A 389 -14.52 2.89 21.98
N PHE A 390 -15.25 3.96 21.66
CA PHE A 390 -16.65 4.11 22.05
C PHE A 390 -17.44 4.96 21.05
N ASN A 391 -18.75 4.83 21.03
CA ASN A 391 -19.67 5.68 20.29
C ASN A 391 -20.18 6.87 21.13
N ALA A 392 -20.81 7.85 20.51
CA ALA A 392 -21.18 9.14 21.11
C ALA A 392 -22.06 9.05 22.37
N ASP A 393 -22.81 7.97 22.56
CA ASP A 393 -23.70 7.76 23.72
C ASP A 393 -23.16 6.74 24.74
N GLY A 394 -22.02 6.10 24.44
CA GLY A 394 -21.41 5.09 25.31
C GLY A 394 -22.13 3.72 25.30
N SER A 395 -23.10 3.51 24.41
CA SER A 395 -23.84 2.24 24.31
C SER A 395 -23.00 1.12 23.71
N GLN A 396 -22.01 1.47 22.89
CA GLN A 396 -21.04 0.55 22.31
C GLN A 396 -19.63 0.92 22.72
N ILE A 397 -18.91 -0.06 23.27
CA ILE A 397 -17.49 0.08 23.65
C ILE A 397 -16.74 -1.13 23.14
N GLU A 398 -15.57 -0.89 22.55
CA GLU A 398 -14.70 -1.91 21.97
C GLU A 398 -13.26 -1.74 22.46
N ILE A 399 -12.52 -2.84 22.54
CA ILE A 399 -11.07 -2.81 22.78
C ILE A 399 -10.30 -3.25 21.53
N VAL A 400 -9.15 -2.62 21.33
CA VAL A 400 -8.23 -2.93 20.22
C VAL A 400 -6.83 -3.26 20.75
N ASP A 401 -5.89 -3.61 19.85
CA ASP A 401 -4.53 -4.07 20.16
C ASP A 401 -4.44 -5.30 21.05
N LEU A 402 -5.16 -6.34 20.69
CA LEU A 402 -5.42 -7.55 21.49
C LEU A 402 -4.20 -8.45 21.74
N ASN A 403 -3.07 -8.19 21.10
CA ASN A 403 -1.91 -9.08 21.20
C ASN A 403 -1.29 -9.20 22.63
N ARG A 404 -1.73 -8.35 23.56
CA ARG A 404 -1.30 -8.31 24.96
C ARG A 404 -2.40 -8.72 25.97
N ILE A 405 -3.45 -9.39 25.49
CA ILE A 405 -4.48 -9.93 26.38
C ILE A 405 -3.98 -11.19 27.08
N ARG A 406 -4.37 -11.34 28.33
CA ARG A 406 -4.25 -12.57 29.12
C ARG A 406 -5.61 -13.08 29.54
N PHE A 407 -5.76 -14.38 29.56
CA PHE A 407 -6.96 -15.07 30.05
C PHE A 407 -6.65 -15.72 31.40
N HIS A 408 -7.50 -15.50 32.37
CA HIS A 408 -7.40 -16.01 33.73
C HIS A 408 -8.67 -16.80 34.06
N HIS A 409 -8.58 -17.74 34.98
CA HIS A 409 -9.79 -18.37 35.54
C HIS A 409 -10.54 -17.38 36.42
N THR A 410 -9.83 -16.60 37.22
CA THR A 410 -10.37 -15.53 38.06
C THR A 410 -9.37 -14.37 38.11
N LEU A 411 -9.87 -13.14 38.15
CA LEU A 411 -9.06 -11.94 38.36
C LEU A 411 -9.27 -11.44 39.80
N SER A 412 -8.18 -11.27 40.55
CA SER A 412 -8.27 -10.62 41.86
C SER A 412 -8.62 -9.14 41.71
N MET A 413 -9.29 -8.56 42.68
CA MET A 413 -9.63 -7.14 42.77
C MET A 413 -8.44 -6.25 42.43
N GLN A 414 -7.33 -6.47 43.10
CA GLN A 414 -6.10 -5.68 42.92
C GLN A 414 -5.61 -5.71 41.46
N LYS A 415 -5.61 -6.89 40.87
CA LYS A 415 -5.17 -7.05 39.48
C LYS A 415 -6.12 -6.41 38.47
N GLY A 416 -7.41 -6.49 38.71
CA GLY A 416 -8.42 -5.82 37.85
C GLY A 416 -8.30 -4.30 37.92
N LEU A 417 -8.11 -3.76 39.12
CA LEU A 417 -7.99 -2.31 39.35
C LEU A 417 -6.72 -1.70 38.73
N THR A 418 -5.65 -2.49 38.45
CA THR A 418 -4.43 -1.98 37.78
C THR A 418 -4.67 -1.51 36.35
N ASN A 419 -5.76 -1.93 35.72
CA ASN A 419 -6.11 -1.41 34.38
C ASN A 419 -6.44 0.08 34.41
N PHE A 420 -7.13 0.55 35.44
CA PHE A 420 -7.50 1.95 35.60
C PHE A 420 -6.28 2.86 35.91
N GLU A 421 -5.21 2.34 36.52
CA GLU A 421 -3.99 3.10 36.78
C GLU A 421 -3.28 3.62 35.51
N ARG A 422 -3.58 3.01 34.35
CA ARG A 422 -2.97 3.35 33.06
C ARG A 422 -3.73 4.41 32.28
N LEU A 423 -4.96 4.72 32.68
CA LEU A 423 -5.79 5.73 32.04
C LEU A 423 -5.38 7.10 32.56
N ASN A 424 -4.88 7.95 31.68
CA ASN A 424 -4.44 9.30 32.03
C ASN A 424 -5.63 10.28 32.00
N ILE A 425 -6.47 10.23 33.04
CA ILE A 425 -7.66 11.08 33.15
C ILE A 425 -7.71 11.69 34.57
N ASP A 426 -8.48 12.77 34.74
CA ASP A 426 -8.69 13.43 36.03
C ASP A 426 -9.24 12.46 37.11
N GLN A 427 -9.05 12.85 38.40
CA GLN A 427 -9.44 11.98 39.52
C GLN A 427 -10.96 11.78 39.60
N GLN A 428 -11.75 12.79 39.27
CA GLN A 428 -13.21 12.69 39.32
C GLN A 428 -13.73 11.69 38.31
N ALA A 429 -13.28 11.79 37.05
CA ALA A 429 -13.60 10.84 35.99
C ALA A 429 -13.15 9.42 36.32
N LEU A 430 -11.96 9.28 36.89
CA LEU A 430 -11.45 7.99 37.37
C LEU A 430 -12.36 7.37 38.40
N SER A 431 -12.80 8.18 39.39
CA SER A 431 -13.70 7.71 40.45
C SER A 431 -15.03 7.22 39.92
N VAL A 432 -15.60 7.87 38.89
CA VAL A 432 -16.86 7.40 38.24
C VAL A 432 -16.68 6.01 37.64
N MET A 433 -15.60 5.80 36.87
CA MET A 433 -15.34 4.50 36.26
C MET A 433 -15.07 3.39 37.29
N VAL A 434 -14.27 3.68 38.30
CA VAL A 434 -13.92 2.71 39.34
C VAL A 434 -15.13 2.38 40.21
N ALA A 435 -16.01 3.35 40.52
CA ALA A 435 -17.26 3.10 41.23
C ALA A 435 -18.18 2.14 40.47
N ALA A 436 -18.41 2.41 39.17
CA ALA A 436 -19.21 1.54 38.29
C ALA A 436 -18.61 0.12 38.20
N TYR A 437 -17.28 0.02 38.04
CA TYR A 437 -16.57 -1.25 38.04
C TYR A 437 -16.73 -2.01 39.36
N ALA A 438 -16.46 -1.35 40.49
CA ALA A 438 -16.52 -1.97 41.81
C ALA A 438 -17.94 -2.48 42.12
N GLN A 439 -18.96 -1.68 41.82
CA GLN A 439 -20.36 -2.07 41.99
C GLN A 439 -20.69 -3.33 41.17
N ALA A 440 -20.28 -3.38 39.90
CA ALA A 440 -20.54 -4.52 39.00
C ALA A 440 -19.76 -5.78 39.42
N MET A 441 -18.63 -5.63 40.08
CA MET A 441 -17.81 -6.75 40.57
C MET A 441 -18.14 -7.16 42.01
N GLY A 442 -19.04 -6.44 42.70
CA GLY A 442 -19.38 -6.69 44.11
C GLY A 442 -18.28 -6.31 45.08
N TYR A 443 -17.42 -5.32 44.72
CA TYR A 443 -16.35 -4.82 45.57
C TYR A 443 -16.81 -3.57 46.34
N ASP A 444 -16.17 -3.30 47.48
CA ASP A 444 -16.35 -2.03 48.21
C ASP A 444 -15.85 -0.87 47.34
N ILE A 445 -16.72 0.11 47.10
CA ILE A 445 -16.48 1.23 46.15
C ILE A 445 -15.36 2.12 46.69
N ASP A 446 -15.43 2.54 47.96
CA ASP A 446 -14.49 3.48 48.55
C ASP A 446 -13.08 2.90 48.63
N ASN A 447 -12.97 1.63 49.02
CA ASN A 447 -11.70 0.93 49.04
C ASN A 447 -11.12 0.77 47.62
N SER A 448 -11.95 0.52 46.63
CA SER A 448 -11.52 0.39 45.22
C SER A 448 -10.96 1.73 44.70
N ILE A 449 -11.66 2.83 44.92
CA ILE A 449 -11.24 4.19 44.51
C ILE A 449 -9.93 4.54 45.21
N ARG A 450 -9.88 4.35 46.54
CA ARG A 450 -8.68 4.62 47.35
C ARG A 450 -7.48 3.81 46.86
N TYR A 451 -7.68 2.55 46.53
CA TYR A 451 -6.64 1.68 46.00
C TYR A 451 -6.04 2.23 44.71
N VAL A 452 -6.87 2.55 43.69
CA VAL A 452 -6.41 3.04 42.40
C VAL A 452 -5.70 4.40 42.52
N CYS A 453 -6.28 5.35 43.27
CA CYS A 453 -5.69 6.67 43.48
C CYS A 453 -4.33 6.57 44.17
N THR A 454 -4.18 5.72 45.23
CA THR A 454 -2.91 5.56 45.95
C THR A 454 -1.83 4.93 45.08
N HIS A 455 -2.19 3.91 44.23
CA HIS A 455 -1.22 3.23 43.37
C HIS A 455 -0.82 4.10 42.17
N ARG A 456 -1.74 4.89 41.62
CA ARG A 456 -1.45 5.85 40.58
C ARG A 456 -0.50 6.94 41.05
N TRP A 457 -0.74 7.50 42.24
CA TRP A 457 0.14 8.51 42.86
C TRP A 457 1.56 7.97 43.07
N LYS A 458 1.71 6.76 43.64
CA LYS A 458 3.03 6.11 43.84
C LYS A 458 3.78 5.90 42.53
N LYS A 459 3.08 5.64 41.43
CA LYS A 459 3.67 5.45 40.14
C LYS A 459 4.17 6.77 39.53
N HIS A 460 3.40 7.86 39.64
CA HIS A 460 3.80 9.19 39.20
C HIS A 460 5.02 9.72 39.98
N VAL A 461 5.04 9.56 41.27
CA VAL A 461 6.20 9.92 42.10
C VAL A 461 7.46 9.17 41.67
N ARG A 462 7.37 7.85 41.36
CA ARG A 462 8.52 7.07 40.89
C ARG A 462 8.98 7.49 39.47
N GLN A 463 8.14 8.13 38.69
CA GLN A 463 8.46 8.63 37.36
C GLN A 463 8.90 10.10 37.33
N GLY A 464 9.00 10.77 38.52
CA GLY A 464 9.42 12.16 38.66
C GLY A 464 8.38 13.19 38.16
N ILE A 465 7.13 12.79 38.00
CA ILE A 465 6.04 13.68 37.60
C ILE A 465 5.39 14.22 38.89
N THR A 466 5.73 15.46 39.28
CA THR A 466 5.29 16.08 40.53
C THR A 466 4.05 16.99 40.43
N ASN A 467 3.51 17.21 39.26
CA ASN A 467 2.29 18.01 39.10
C ASN A 467 1.10 17.13 38.67
N LEU A 468 0.21 16.91 39.60
CA LEU A 468 -1.17 16.45 39.41
C LEU A 468 -2.12 17.62 39.61
#